data_39bb0b937a3046a153ac4bd36c5f9cc1
#
_entry.id   39bb0b937a3046a153ac4bd36c5f9cc1
#
_cell.length_a   1.000
_cell.length_b   1.000
_cell.length_c   1.000
_cell.angle_alpha   90.00
_cell.angle_beta   90.00
_cell.angle_gamma   90.00
#
_symmetry.space_group_name_H-M   'P 1'
#
loop_
_entity.id
_entity.type
_entity.pdbx_description
1 polymer ?
#
loop_
_entity_poly.entity_id
_entity_poly.type
_entity_poly.pdbx_seq_one_letter_code
_entity_poly.pdbx_strand_id
1 'polypeptide(L)'
;MTNIPYLAGLMDGEGCVTYKKYWSSKRKNRPKEYYCWRIQLEIVMTDKDTIQWCCDTFGGNLCLKPRKNGYKMQYRWRRGFRDAYKIAKEIHPYAITKKEKLKNIIDHYELLAL
;
A
#
# COMPACT_ATOMS: atom_id res chain seq x y z
N MET A 1 -13.26 -16.49 -3.37
CA MET A 1 -12.27 -16.89 -2.36
C MET A 1 -11.07 -15.93 -2.39
N THR A 2 -10.71 -15.42 -1.25
CA THR A 2 -9.59 -14.51 -1.11
C THR A 2 -8.27 -15.28 -1.16
N ASN A 3 -7.36 -14.94 -2.07
CA ASN A 3 -6.08 -15.61 -2.20
C ASN A 3 -4.98 -14.79 -1.53
N ILE A 4 -4.85 -14.95 -0.22
CA ILE A 4 -3.89 -14.18 0.59
C ILE A 4 -2.44 -14.52 0.22
N PRO A 5 -2.03 -15.79 0.08
CA PRO A 5 -0.65 -16.09 -0.32
C PRO A 5 -0.28 -15.48 -1.69
N TYR A 6 -1.23 -15.43 -2.61
CA TYR A 6 -0.99 -14.82 -3.91
C TYR A 6 -0.70 -13.32 -3.77
N LEU A 7 -1.51 -12.62 -2.98
CA LEU A 7 -1.28 -11.19 -2.75
C LEU A 7 0.07 -10.95 -2.06
N ALA A 8 0.44 -11.80 -1.10
CA ALA A 8 1.73 -11.68 -0.42
C ALA A 8 2.89 -11.80 -1.41
N GLY A 9 2.83 -12.78 -2.31
CA GLY A 9 3.85 -12.96 -3.34
C GLY A 9 3.89 -11.81 -4.33
N LEU A 10 2.71 -11.33 -4.72
CA LEU A 10 2.60 -10.18 -5.62
C LEU A 10 3.19 -8.93 -4.98
N MET A 11 2.92 -8.71 -3.70
CA MET A 11 3.49 -7.60 -2.94
C MET A 11 5.00 -7.72 -2.83
N ASP A 12 5.54 -8.93 -2.58
CA ASP A 12 6.97 -9.14 -2.51
C ASP A 12 7.68 -8.81 -3.83
N GLY A 13 7.05 -9.18 -4.96
CA GLY A 13 7.67 -9.01 -6.26
C GLY A 13 7.44 -7.64 -6.90
N GLU A 14 6.21 -7.15 -6.83
CA GLU A 14 5.79 -5.95 -7.57
C GLU A 14 5.32 -4.82 -6.67
N GLY A 15 5.17 -5.07 -5.38
CA GLY A 15 4.58 -4.09 -4.48
C GLY A 15 5.57 -3.15 -3.86
N CYS A 16 5.02 -2.09 -3.27
CA CYS A 16 5.77 -1.13 -2.48
C CYS A 16 5.05 -0.94 -1.15
N VAL A 17 5.78 -1.12 -0.07
CA VAL A 17 5.28 -0.89 1.28
C VAL A 17 5.92 0.38 1.79
N THR A 18 5.11 1.37 2.11
CA THR A 18 5.58 2.65 2.63
C THR A 18 5.19 2.78 4.09
N TYR A 19 6.18 3.03 4.94
CA TYR A 19 5.97 3.32 6.35
C TYR A 19 6.99 4.37 6.76
N LYS A 20 6.56 5.62 6.86
CA LYS A 20 7.47 6.69 7.24
C LYS A 20 6.76 7.83 7.95
N LYS A 21 7.51 8.49 8.82
CA LYS A 21 7.11 9.71 9.50
C LYS A 21 7.80 10.87 8.80
N TYR A 22 7.07 11.91 8.50
CA TYR A 22 7.64 13.08 7.83
C TYR A 22 7.11 14.37 8.44
N TRP A 23 7.89 15.43 8.29
CA TRP A 23 7.53 16.75 8.80
C TRP A 23 6.67 17.45 7.74
N SER A 24 5.49 17.91 8.15
CA SER A 24 4.61 18.67 7.28
C SER A 24 4.75 20.16 7.60
N SER A 25 5.28 20.92 6.63
CA SER A 25 5.44 22.35 6.78
C SER A 25 4.11 23.09 6.74
N LYS A 26 4.11 24.32 7.25
CA LYS A 26 2.95 25.21 7.15
C LYS A 26 2.50 25.34 5.71
N ARG A 27 1.20 25.32 5.51
CA ARG A 27 0.59 25.58 4.20
C ARG A 27 -0.57 26.55 4.39
N LYS A 28 -0.99 27.15 3.27
CA LYS A 28 -2.08 28.14 3.28
C LYS A 28 -3.33 27.64 4.01
N ASN A 29 -3.67 26.36 3.85
CA ASN A 29 -4.83 25.73 4.49
C ASN A 29 -4.52 25.03 5.80
N ARG A 30 -3.24 24.98 6.19
CA ARG A 30 -2.78 24.35 7.43
C ARG A 30 -1.67 25.21 8.04
N PRO A 31 -2.02 26.10 8.95
CA PRO A 31 -1.04 27.04 9.51
C PRO A 31 -0.07 26.43 10.51
N LYS A 32 -0.30 25.19 10.93
CA LYS A 32 0.56 24.52 11.90
C LYS A 32 1.46 23.51 11.22
N GLU A 33 2.70 23.41 11.72
CA GLU A 33 3.64 22.38 11.33
C GLU A 33 3.46 21.20 12.27
N TYR A 34 3.52 19.97 11.72
CA TYR A 34 3.37 18.77 12.52
C TYR A 34 3.97 17.56 11.79
N TYR A 35 4.22 16.50 12.56
CA TYR A 35 4.63 15.23 11.97
C TYR A 35 3.43 14.47 11.42
N CYS A 36 3.61 13.91 10.24
CA CYS A 36 2.61 13.07 9.58
C CYS A 36 3.19 11.70 9.31
N TRP A 37 2.32 10.71 9.26
CA TRP A 37 2.69 9.37 8.84
C TRP A 37 2.22 9.12 7.41
N ARG A 38 3.04 8.40 6.66
CA ARG A 38 2.62 7.84 5.38
C ARG A 38 2.70 6.33 5.51
N ILE A 39 1.55 5.69 5.47
CA ILE A 39 1.42 4.24 5.65
C ILE A 39 0.58 3.74 4.51
N GLN A 40 1.18 2.96 3.60
CA GLN A 40 0.42 2.47 2.45
C GLN A 40 1.06 1.24 1.82
N LEU A 41 0.20 0.47 1.16
CA LEU A 41 0.58 -0.63 0.28
C LEU A 41 0.20 -0.22 -1.13
N GLU A 42 1.07 -0.48 -2.09
CA GLU A 42 0.84 -0.11 -3.48
C GLU A 42 1.36 -1.18 -4.41
N ILE A 43 0.59 -1.47 -5.46
CA ILE A 43 1.04 -2.33 -6.56
C ILE A 43 0.75 -1.59 -7.84
N VAL A 44 1.75 -1.51 -8.74
CA VAL A 44 1.65 -0.87 -10.04
C VAL A 44 2.07 -1.88 -11.09
N MET A 45 1.21 -2.12 -12.08
CA MET A 45 1.47 -3.09 -13.13
C MET A 45 0.85 -2.66 -14.45
N THR A 46 1.33 -3.22 -15.54
CA THR A 46 0.70 -3.05 -16.85
C THR A 46 -0.47 -4.01 -17.03
N ASP A 47 -0.56 -5.05 -16.20
CA ASP A 47 -1.66 -6.02 -16.24
C ASP A 47 -2.88 -5.48 -15.49
N LYS A 48 -3.85 -4.97 -16.24
CA LYS A 48 -5.06 -4.39 -15.68
C LYS A 48 -5.86 -5.39 -14.86
N ASP A 49 -5.98 -6.62 -15.34
CA ASP A 49 -6.81 -7.62 -14.67
C ASP A 49 -6.31 -7.97 -13.29
N THR A 50 -5.00 -8.03 -13.09
CA THR A 50 -4.41 -8.28 -11.78
C THR A 50 -4.72 -7.14 -10.81
N ILE A 51 -4.59 -5.89 -11.28
CA ILE A 51 -4.91 -4.72 -10.45
C ILE A 51 -6.41 -4.68 -10.12
N GLN A 52 -7.26 -5.00 -11.09
CA GLN A 52 -8.69 -5.05 -10.85
C GLN A 52 -9.03 -6.13 -9.82
N TRP A 53 -8.35 -7.29 -9.88
CA TRP A 53 -8.52 -8.33 -8.87
C TRP A 53 -8.18 -7.82 -7.47
N CYS A 54 -7.09 -7.06 -7.34
CA CYS A 54 -6.72 -6.47 -6.05
C CYS A 54 -7.83 -5.57 -5.52
N CYS A 55 -8.39 -4.72 -6.38
CA CYS A 55 -9.46 -3.80 -6.00
C CYS A 55 -10.72 -4.55 -5.58
N ASP A 56 -11.11 -5.55 -6.37
CA ASP A 56 -12.33 -6.31 -6.12
C ASP A 56 -12.24 -7.15 -4.85
N THR A 57 -11.05 -7.66 -4.54
CA THR A 57 -10.83 -8.57 -3.41
C THR A 57 -10.52 -7.83 -2.11
N PHE A 58 -9.71 -6.79 -2.18
CA PHE A 58 -9.18 -6.11 -0.99
C PHE A 58 -9.64 -4.67 -0.85
N GLY A 59 -10.51 -4.22 -1.74
CA GLY A 59 -11.04 -2.87 -1.71
C GLY A 59 -10.14 -1.87 -2.40
N GLY A 60 -10.65 -0.65 -2.56
CA GLY A 60 -9.95 0.41 -3.25
C GLY A 60 -10.40 0.53 -4.69
N ASN A 61 -9.80 1.47 -5.40
CA ASN A 61 -10.13 1.75 -6.79
C ASN A 61 -8.93 1.55 -7.69
N LEU A 62 -9.20 1.09 -8.91
CA LEU A 62 -8.18 1.02 -9.94
C LEU A 62 -7.88 2.43 -10.42
N CYS A 63 -6.61 2.83 -10.35
CA CYS A 63 -6.18 4.13 -10.84
C CYS A 63 -5.27 3.95 -12.04
N LEU A 64 -5.40 4.85 -13.01
CA LEU A 64 -4.50 4.88 -14.16
C LEU A 64 -3.23 5.61 -13.78
N LYS A 65 -2.07 5.07 -14.21
CA LYS A 65 -0.79 5.74 -14.04
C LYS A 65 -0.21 5.99 -15.42
N PRO A 66 -0.46 7.18 -16.01
CA PRO A 66 0.04 7.49 -17.35
C PRO A 66 1.57 7.45 -17.41
N ARG A 67 2.09 7.02 -18.55
CA ARG A 67 3.51 7.01 -18.81
C ARG A 67 3.81 7.82 -20.07
N LYS A 68 5.10 8.11 -20.30
CA LYS A 68 5.54 8.81 -21.49
C LYS A 68 5.13 8.06 -22.75
N ASN A 69 4.98 8.79 -23.85
CA ASN A 69 4.63 8.21 -25.15
C ASN A 69 5.54 7.03 -25.48
N GLY A 70 4.94 5.98 -26.03
CA GLY A 70 5.66 4.76 -26.41
C GLY A 70 5.69 3.68 -25.33
N TYR A 71 5.24 3.97 -24.12
CA TYR A 71 5.18 2.99 -23.03
C TYR A 71 3.74 2.59 -22.75
N LYS A 72 3.57 1.34 -22.30
CA LYS A 72 2.25 0.83 -21.94
C LYS A 72 1.67 1.58 -20.75
N MET A 73 0.35 1.76 -20.73
CA MET A 73 -0.35 2.29 -19.59
C MET A 73 -0.13 1.40 -18.39
N GLN A 74 0.13 1.99 -17.23
CA GLN A 74 0.21 1.27 -15.97
C GLN A 74 -1.07 1.49 -15.17
N TYR A 75 -1.40 0.51 -14.35
CA TYR A 75 -2.56 0.55 -13.46
C TYR A 75 -2.06 0.42 -12.03
N ARG A 76 -2.73 1.09 -11.12
CA ARG A 76 -2.30 1.18 -9.72
C ARG A 76 -3.43 0.80 -8.79
N TRP A 77 -3.09 -0.03 -7.79
CA TRP A 77 -3.92 -0.32 -6.63
C TRP A 77 -3.16 0.19 -5.40
N ARG A 78 -3.87 0.86 -4.50
CA ARG A 78 -3.27 1.44 -3.29
C ARG A 78 -4.25 1.34 -2.13
N ARG A 79 -3.74 0.95 -0.98
CA ARG A 79 -4.50 1.00 0.27
C ARG A 79 -3.65 1.69 1.32
N GLY A 80 -4.28 2.51 2.16
CA GLY A 80 -3.56 3.32 3.13
C GLY A 80 -4.06 3.15 4.55
N PHE A 81 -3.23 3.51 5.51
CA PHE A 81 -3.56 3.60 6.93
C PHE A 81 -4.19 2.30 7.48
N ARG A 82 -5.37 2.37 8.09
CA ARG A 82 -5.97 1.20 8.72
C ARG A 82 -6.31 0.07 7.73
N ASP A 83 -6.63 0.43 6.50
CA ASP A 83 -6.87 -0.58 5.47
C ASP A 83 -5.57 -1.30 5.12
N ALA A 84 -4.46 -0.55 5.02
CA ALA A 84 -3.15 -1.15 4.82
C ALA A 84 -2.77 -2.06 5.99
N TYR A 85 -3.07 -1.65 7.21
CA TYR A 85 -2.83 -2.46 8.40
C TYR A 85 -3.57 -3.80 8.34
N LYS A 86 -4.86 -3.77 8.01
CA LYS A 86 -5.66 -5.00 7.92
C LYS A 86 -5.09 -5.97 6.90
N ILE A 87 -4.71 -5.45 5.73
CA ILE A 87 -4.13 -6.27 4.67
C ILE A 87 -2.75 -6.77 5.08
N ALA A 88 -1.93 -5.92 5.68
CA ALA A 88 -0.59 -6.29 6.14
C ALA A 88 -0.64 -7.47 7.11
N LYS A 89 -1.61 -7.48 8.04
CA LYS A 89 -1.78 -8.59 8.98
C LYS A 89 -2.08 -9.90 8.25
N GLU A 90 -2.88 -9.84 7.20
CA GLU A 90 -3.26 -11.03 6.46
C GLU A 90 -2.10 -11.60 5.64
N ILE A 91 -1.31 -10.73 4.98
CA ILE A 91 -0.25 -11.20 4.09
C ILE A 91 1.09 -11.42 4.77
N HIS A 92 1.31 -10.84 5.96
CA HIS A 92 2.58 -10.93 6.67
C HIS A 92 3.09 -12.36 6.85
N PRO A 93 2.25 -13.35 7.24
CA PRO A 93 2.74 -14.72 7.42
C PRO A 93 3.31 -15.37 6.15
N TYR A 94 2.91 -14.87 4.97
CA TYR A 94 3.33 -15.43 3.69
C TYR A 94 4.38 -14.59 2.98
N ALA A 95 4.68 -13.38 3.50
CA ALA A 95 5.65 -12.50 2.88
C ALA A 95 7.07 -12.92 3.22
N ILE A 96 8.00 -12.65 2.31
CA ILE A 96 9.42 -12.91 2.51
C ILE A 96 10.19 -11.61 2.39
N THR A 97 10.17 -10.99 1.22
CA THR A 97 10.93 -9.78 0.95
C THR A 97 10.42 -8.56 1.72
N LYS A 98 9.11 -8.41 1.82
CA LYS A 98 8.48 -7.23 2.46
C LYS A 98 8.09 -7.47 3.92
N LYS A 99 8.45 -8.62 4.47
CA LYS A 99 7.99 -9.04 5.80
C LYS A 99 8.27 -8.01 6.88
N GLU A 100 9.48 -7.47 6.92
CA GLU A 100 9.87 -6.50 7.93
C GLU A 100 9.09 -5.19 7.80
N LYS A 101 8.93 -4.70 6.58
CA LYS A 101 8.16 -3.46 6.34
C LYS A 101 6.69 -3.63 6.70
N LEU A 102 6.11 -4.78 6.40
CA LEU A 102 4.74 -5.09 6.80
C LEU A 102 4.61 -5.13 8.30
N LYS A 103 5.58 -5.69 8.99
CA LYS A 103 5.57 -5.73 10.45
C LYS A 103 5.60 -4.33 11.06
N ASN A 104 6.32 -3.41 10.45
CA ASN A 104 6.36 -2.03 10.92
C ASN A 104 4.96 -1.40 10.92
N ILE A 105 4.18 -1.66 9.87
CA ILE A 105 2.80 -1.18 9.80
C ILE A 105 1.94 -1.85 10.87
N ILE A 106 2.07 -3.16 11.02
CA ILE A 106 1.30 -3.92 12.01
C ILE A 106 1.58 -3.39 13.41
N ASP A 107 2.86 -3.27 13.77
CA ASP A 107 3.26 -2.82 15.09
C ASP A 107 2.80 -1.39 15.38
N HIS A 108 2.79 -0.53 14.38
CA HIS A 108 2.32 0.85 14.53
C HIS A 108 0.90 0.91 15.08
N TYR A 109 -0.02 0.13 14.51
CA TYR A 109 -1.41 0.13 14.93
C TYR A 109 -1.66 -0.71 16.18
N GLU A 110 -0.90 -1.79 16.35
CA GLU A 110 -1.03 -2.63 17.54
C GLU A 110 -0.58 -1.89 18.80
N LEU A 111 0.49 -1.11 18.70
CA LEU A 111 0.96 -0.29 19.82
C LEU A 111 -0.03 0.82 20.17
N LEU A 112 -0.73 1.37 19.18
CA LEU A 112 -1.75 2.39 19.44
C LEU A 112 -2.96 1.84 20.18
N ALA A 113 -3.19 0.54 20.10
CA ALA A 113 -4.33 -0.10 20.73
C ALA A 113 -4.10 -0.47 22.21
N LEU A 114 -2.86 -0.34 22.69
CA LEU A 114 -2.51 -0.69 24.08
C LEU A 114 -2.98 0.35 25.10
#